data_c7ea4c8c958610506d4293f6c937db90
#
_entry.id   c7ea4c8c958610506d4293f6c937db90
#
_cell.length_a   1.000
_cell.length_b   1.000
_cell.length_c   1.000
_cell.angle_alpha   90.00
_cell.angle_beta   90.00
_cell.angle_gamma   90.00
#
_symmetry.space_group_name_H-M   'P 1'
#
loop_
_entity.id
_entity.type
_entity.pdbx_description
1 polymer ?
#
loop_
_entity_poly.entity_id
_entity_poly.type
_entity_poly.pdbx_seq_one_letter_code
_entity_poly.pdbx_strand_id
1 'polypeptide(L)'
;FGMPAENAAMENNVHPGEWTYQNIKDMRNQLKPLGLSIDWTREFATCDPEYYGHQQSMFIDMLDAGLAYRKSATVNWDPVDQTVLANEQVENGLGWRSGAVVERKELTQWFFKISKYSEELLKSLEYMPKWPEKVRTMQKNWIGKSSGLEIDFKLQNHPEKYNCLKVYTTRHDTLFGMSFAAISPDHP
;
A
#
# COMPACT_ATOMS: atom_id res chain seq x y z
N PHE A 1 1.03 -6.83 17.48
CA PHE A 1 -0.34 -7.42 17.55
C PHE A 1 -1.23 -6.88 16.41
N GLY A 2 -0.85 -5.79 15.79
CA GLY A 2 -1.60 -5.16 14.72
C GLY A 2 -2.64 -4.14 15.22
N MET A 3 -2.89 -3.14 14.37
CA MET A 3 -3.71 -1.97 14.69
C MET A 3 -5.11 -2.30 15.27
N PRO A 4 -5.88 -3.27 14.74
CA PRO A 4 -7.19 -3.58 15.30
C PRO A 4 -7.14 -4.08 16.75
N ALA A 5 -6.16 -4.94 17.07
CA ALA A 5 -5.99 -5.45 18.43
C ALA A 5 -5.47 -4.36 19.39
N GLU A 6 -4.55 -3.52 18.91
CA GLU A 6 -4.00 -2.41 19.69
C GLU A 6 -5.05 -1.36 20.03
N ASN A 7 -5.90 -0.99 19.07
CA ASN A 7 -6.97 -0.04 19.30
C ASN A 7 -8.03 -0.58 20.27
N ALA A 8 -8.46 -1.84 20.09
CA ALA A 8 -9.40 -2.47 21.01
C ALA A 8 -8.81 -2.57 22.44
N ALA A 9 -7.53 -2.85 22.55
CA ALA A 9 -6.84 -2.90 23.83
C ALA A 9 -6.78 -1.51 24.50
N MET A 10 -6.53 -0.45 23.73
CA MET A 10 -6.57 0.93 24.24
C MET A 10 -7.98 1.31 24.74
N GLU A 11 -9.02 1.01 23.96
CA GLU A 11 -10.42 1.27 24.35
C GLU A 11 -10.81 0.55 25.66
N ASN A 12 -10.24 -0.64 25.88
CA ASN A 12 -10.52 -1.44 27.09
C ASN A 12 -9.48 -1.27 28.21
N ASN A 13 -8.50 -0.37 28.04
CA ASN A 13 -7.41 -0.10 29.00
C ASN A 13 -6.65 -1.38 29.41
N VAL A 14 -6.36 -2.27 28.46
CA VAL A 14 -5.60 -3.51 28.66
C VAL A 14 -4.38 -3.55 27.75
N HIS A 15 -3.42 -4.42 28.06
CA HIS A 15 -2.26 -4.60 27.18
C HIS A 15 -2.65 -5.36 25.90
N PRO A 16 -2.21 -4.94 24.69
CA PRO A 16 -2.59 -5.60 23.43
C PRO A 16 -2.31 -7.11 23.40
N GLY A 17 -1.22 -7.54 24.03
CA GLY A 17 -0.88 -8.96 24.14
C GLY A 17 -1.92 -9.74 24.96
N GLU A 18 -2.30 -9.23 26.12
CA GLU A 18 -3.34 -9.85 26.97
C GLU A 18 -4.67 -9.93 26.25
N TRP A 19 -5.07 -8.83 25.59
CA TRP A 19 -6.26 -8.79 24.75
C TRP A 19 -6.24 -9.84 23.65
N THR A 20 -5.13 -9.93 22.91
CA THR A 20 -5.01 -10.86 21.79
C THR A 20 -5.07 -12.32 22.24
N TYR A 21 -4.30 -12.70 23.25
CA TYR A 21 -4.28 -14.10 23.71
C TYR A 21 -5.57 -14.51 24.42
N GLN A 22 -6.23 -13.57 25.10
CA GLN A 22 -7.56 -13.86 25.67
C GLN A 22 -8.57 -14.13 24.55
N ASN A 23 -8.59 -13.31 23.50
CA ASN A 23 -9.48 -13.52 22.35
C ASN A 23 -9.19 -14.85 21.62
N ILE A 24 -7.93 -15.22 21.43
CA ILE A 24 -7.55 -16.52 20.85
C ILE A 24 -8.14 -17.66 21.70
N LYS A 25 -7.98 -17.58 23.02
CA LYS A 25 -8.53 -18.57 23.96
C LYS A 25 -10.06 -18.67 23.87
N ASP A 26 -10.74 -17.54 23.82
CA ASP A 26 -12.19 -17.48 23.77
C ASP A 26 -12.73 -18.02 22.44
N MET A 27 -12.12 -17.62 21.30
CA MET A 27 -12.46 -18.18 19.99
C MET A 27 -12.25 -19.69 19.92
N ARG A 28 -11.13 -20.19 20.46
CA ARG A 28 -10.88 -21.64 20.55
C ARG A 28 -11.97 -22.36 21.35
N ASN A 29 -12.37 -21.81 22.49
CA ASN A 29 -13.42 -22.37 23.33
C ASN A 29 -14.79 -22.37 22.65
N GLN A 30 -15.08 -21.37 21.81
CA GLN A 30 -16.30 -21.29 21.01
C GLN A 30 -16.29 -22.24 19.82
N LEU A 31 -15.14 -22.47 19.17
CA LEU A 31 -15.02 -23.34 18.02
C LEU A 31 -15.04 -24.83 18.37
N LYS A 32 -14.44 -25.22 19.49
CA LYS A 32 -14.38 -26.63 19.90
C LYS A 32 -15.75 -27.33 20.01
N PRO A 33 -16.78 -26.72 20.60
CA PRO A 33 -18.11 -27.37 20.71
C PRO A 33 -18.81 -27.54 19.35
N LEU A 34 -18.38 -26.84 18.30
CA LEU A 34 -18.96 -26.99 16.96
C LEU A 34 -18.59 -28.29 16.27
N GLY A 35 -17.70 -29.10 16.86
CA GLY A 35 -17.31 -30.40 16.31
C GLY A 35 -16.53 -30.31 14.99
N LEU A 36 -15.87 -29.21 14.73
CA LEU A 36 -15.04 -29.03 13.54
C LEU A 36 -13.79 -29.92 13.62
N SER A 37 -13.40 -30.53 12.50
CA SER A 37 -12.20 -31.37 12.39
C SER A 37 -10.93 -30.55 12.31
N ILE A 38 -10.66 -29.74 13.34
CA ILE A 38 -9.47 -28.90 13.43
C ILE A 38 -8.42 -29.60 14.27
N ASP A 39 -7.20 -29.71 13.76
CA ASP A 39 -6.06 -30.16 14.53
C ASP A 39 -5.50 -29.03 15.41
N TRP A 40 -5.95 -28.98 16.63
CA TRP A 40 -5.56 -27.94 17.61
C TRP A 40 -4.10 -28.01 18.04
N THR A 41 -3.38 -29.08 17.72
CA THR A 41 -1.94 -29.18 18.00
C THR A 41 -1.12 -28.32 17.04
N ARG A 42 -1.72 -27.89 15.95
CA ARG A 42 -1.11 -27.03 14.92
C ARG A 42 -1.57 -25.58 15.01
N GLU A 43 -2.16 -25.19 16.12
CA GLU A 43 -2.50 -23.80 16.38
C GLU A 43 -1.23 -22.97 16.57
N PHE A 44 -1.19 -21.79 15.96
CA PHE A 44 -0.12 -20.80 16.14
C PHE A 44 -0.69 -19.39 16.10
N ALA A 45 -0.01 -18.44 16.71
CA ALA A 45 -0.35 -17.04 16.65
C ALA A 45 0.67 -16.29 15.77
N THR A 46 0.19 -15.51 14.82
CA THR A 46 1.07 -14.74 13.90
C THR A 46 1.83 -13.61 14.61
N CYS A 47 1.44 -13.28 15.83
CA CYS A 47 2.13 -12.32 16.69
C CYS A 47 3.25 -12.94 17.54
N ASP A 48 3.42 -14.27 17.48
CA ASP A 48 4.51 -14.94 18.20
C ASP A 48 5.85 -14.74 17.49
N PRO A 49 6.95 -14.54 18.25
CA PRO A 49 8.30 -14.39 17.69
C PRO A 49 8.72 -15.54 16.78
N GLU A 50 8.33 -16.76 17.13
CA GLU A 50 8.59 -17.97 16.35
C GLU A 50 7.96 -17.90 14.96
N TYR A 51 6.83 -17.19 14.82
CA TYR A 51 6.18 -16.99 13.54
C TYR A 51 6.77 -15.79 12.78
N TYR A 52 6.74 -14.59 13.37
CA TYR A 52 7.14 -13.38 12.65
C TYR A 52 8.65 -13.29 12.42
N GLY A 53 9.47 -14.02 13.17
CA GLY A 53 10.90 -14.14 12.93
C GLY A 53 11.23 -14.60 11.51
N HIS A 54 10.43 -15.52 10.93
CA HIS A 54 10.56 -15.93 9.53
C HIS A 54 10.22 -14.81 8.55
N GLN A 55 9.22 -13.99 8.85
CA GLN A 55 8.86 -12.83 8.02
C GLN A 55 9.96 -11.76 8.06
N GLN A 56 10.57 -11.54 9.24
CA GLN A 56 11.70 -10.62 9.38
C GLN A 56 12.92 -11.10 8.59
N SER A 57 13.23 -12.41 8.62
CA SER A 57 14.29 -12.99 7.81
C SER A 57 14.03 -12.77 6.30
N MET A 58 12.82 -13.07 5.83
CA MET A 58 12.45 -12.82 4.43
C MET A 58 12.58 -11.34 4.05
N PHE A 59 12.21 -10.43 4.95
CA PHE A 59 12.37 -8.99 4.71
C PHE A 59 13.84 -8.60 4.54
N ILE A 60 14.74 -9.17 5.36
CA ILE A 60 16.19 -8.95 5.25
C ILE A 60 16.70 -9.47 3.91
N ASP A 61 16.29 -10.67 3.51
CA ASP A 61 16.66 -11.23 2.19
C ASP A 61 16.21 -10.32 1.04
N MET A 62 15.00 -9.73 1.13
CA MET A 62 14.50 -8.77 0.16
C MET A 62 15.31 -7.46 0.16
N LEU A 63 15.74 -7.01 1.32
CA LEU A 63 16.60 -5.82 1.46
C LEU A 63 17.98 -6.06 0.82
N ASP A 64 18.60 -7.19 1.11
CA ASP A 64 19.91 -7.58 0.57
C ASP A 64 19.84 -7.78 -0.96
N ALA A 65 18.71 -8.28 -1.47
CA ALA A 65 18.43 -8.35 -2.90
C ALA A 65 18.11 -6.98 -3.55
N GLY A 66 18.11 -5.90 -2.78
CA GLY A 66 17.80 -4.55 -3.24
C GLY A 66 16.35 -4.34 -3.67
N LEU A 67 15.43 -5.19 -3.22
CA LEU A 67 14.00 -5.10 -3.48
C LEU A 67 13.27 -4.20 -2.49
N ALA A 68 13.75 -4.13 -1.25
CA ALA A 68 13.27 -3.21 -0.23
C ALA A 68 14.24 -2.02 -0.10
N TYR A 69 13.70 -0.83 0.19
CA TYR A 69 14.49 0.38 0.41
C TYR A 69 13.75 1.38 1.29
N ARG A 70 14.47 2.32 1.88
CA ARG A 70 13.88 3.40 2.68
C ARG A 70 13.94 4.72 1.92
N LYS A 71 12.88 5.51 2.02
CA LYS A 71 12.88 6.92 1.58
C LYS A 71 11.90 7.73 2.40
N SER A 72 12.10 9.05 2.45
CA SER A 72 11.08 9.99 2.91
C SER A 72 9.96 10.09 1.87
N ALA A 73 8.74 10.06 2.32
CA ALA A 73 7.55 10.24 1.50
C ALA A 73 6.46 10.94 2.31
N THR A 74 5.65 11.73 1.62
CA THR A 74 4.45 12.31 2.19
C THR A 74 3.39 11.23 2.34
N VAL A 75 2.90 11.03 3.55
CA VAL A 75 1.89 10.04 3.90
C VAL A 75 0.65 10.72 4.46
N ASN A 76 -0.48 10.01 4.42
CA ASN A 76 -1.68 10.42 5.13
C ASN A 76 -1.54 9.99 6.60
N TRP A 77 -1.55 10.95 7.49
CA TRP A 77 -1.40 10.73 8.94
C TRP A 77 -2.72 10.97 9.65
N ASP A 78 -3.15 10.01 10.45
CA ASP A 78 -4.28 10.15 11.37
C ASP A 78 -3.74 10.59 12.74
N PRO A 79 -4.07 11.81 13.22
CA PRO A 79 -3.55 12.29 14.48
C PRO A 79 -4.22 11.66 15.72
N VAL A 80 -5.40 11.06 15.56
CA VAL A 80 -6.14 10.38 16.64
C VAL A 80 -5.66 8.95 16.80
N ASP A 81 -5.66 8.17 15.72
CA ASP A 81 -5.17 6.79 15.71
C ASP A 81 -3.62 6.71 15.70
N GLN A 82 -2.93 7.86 15.53
CA GLN A 82 -1.46 7.99 15.46
C GLN A 82 -0.83 6.98 14.47
N THR A 83 -1.43 6.87 13.30
CA THR A 83 -1.01 5.91 12.28
C THR A 83 -1.03 6.49 10.88
N VAL A 84 -0.31 5.83 9.97
CA VAL A 84 -0.34 6.12 8.54
C VAL A 84 -1.53 5.42 7.90
N LEU A 85 -2.29 6.15 7.10
CA LEU A 85 -3.43 5.63 6.36
C LEU A 85 -3.08 5.44 4.87
N ALA A 86 -3.51 4.32 4.29
CA ALA A 86 -3.55 4.15 2.85
C ALA A 86 -4.58 5.10 2.21
N ASN A 87 -4.46 5.34 0.90
CA ASN A 87 -5.39 6.26 0.23
C ASN A 87 -6.85 5.79 0.33
N GLU A 88 -7.07 4.48 0.31
CA GLU A 88 -8.40 3.84 0.44
C GLU A 88 -9.02 4.01 1.83
N GLN A 89 -8.20 4.37 2.81
CA GLN A 89 -8.61 4.60 4.20
C GLN A 89 -8.90 6.08 4.50
N VAL A 90 -8.83 6.93 3.48
CA VAL A 90 -9.16 8.36 3.58
C VAL A 90 -10.42 8.64 2.79
N GLU A 91 -11.49 8.99 3.49
CA GLU A 91 -12.80 9.30 2.91
C GLU A 91 -13.13 10.79 3.12
N ASN A 92 -13.25 11.54 2.05
CA ASN A 92 -13.52 12.99 2.10
C ASN A 92 -12.52 13.80 2.97
N GLY A 93 -11.25 13.37 3.01
CA GLY A 93 -10.21 14.01 3.82
C GLY A 93 -10.21 13.61 5.29
N LEU A 94 -11.05 12.65 5.66
CA LEU A 94 -11.16 12.11 7.03
C LEU A 94 -10.64 10.68 7.09
N GLY A 95 -10.07 10.30 8.22
CA GLY A 95 -9.70 8.90 8.50
C GLY A 95 -10.97 8.04 8.59
N TRP A 96 -11.00 6.94 7.83
CA TRP A 96 -12.15 6.04 7.69
C TRP A 96 -12.68 5.49 9.03
N ARG A 97 -11.82 5.44 10.03
CA ARG A 97 -12.11 4.87 11.35
C ARG A 97 -12.29 5.93 12.42
N SER A 98 -11.31 6.82 12.58
CA SER A 98 -11.32 7.86 13.62
C SER A 98 -12.28 9.01 13.31
N GLY A 99 -12.57 9.24 12.01
CA GLY A 99 -13.27 10.44 11.55
C GLY A 99 -12.45 11.73 11.69
N ALA A 100 -11.17 11.64 12.09
CA ALA A 100 -10.29 12.79 12.22
C ALA A 100 -9.87 13.33 10.86
N VAL A 101 -9.60 14.63 10.77
CA VAL A 101 -9.01 15.24 9.58
C VAL A 101 -7.61 14.71 9.38
N VAL A 102 -7.36 14.15 8.19
CA VAL A 102 -6.08 13.55 7.83
C VAL A 102 -5.05 14.65 7.55
N GLU A 103 -3.88 14.51 8.13
CA GLU A 103 -2.74 15.40 7.94
C GLU A 103 -1.76 14.84 6.89
N ARG A 104 -1.13 15.74 6.12
CA ARG A 104 -0.02 15.36 5.23
C ARG A 104 1.28 15.47 6.00
N LYS A 105 1.99 14.34 6.19
CA LYS A 105 3.21 14.28 7.00
C LYS A 105 4.33 13.60 6.23
N GLU A 106 5.53 14.16 6.27
CA GLU A 106 6.72 13.49 5.73
C GLU A 106 7.30 12.51 6.74
N LEU A 107 7.34 11.24 6.36
CA LEU A 107 7.93 10.17 7.15
C LEU A 107 8.87 9.31 6.32
N THR A 108 9.96 8.87 6.96
CA THR A 108 10.84 7.86 6.34
C THR A 108 10.19 6.50 6.48
N GLN A 109 9.83 5.89 5.36
CA GLN A 109 9.12 4.63 5.27
C GLN A 109 9.88 3.59 4.44
N TRP A 110 9.51 2.33 4.62
CA TRP A 110 9.97 1.23 3.79
C TRP A 110 9.11 1.10 2.54
N PHE A 111 9.76 0.83 1.41
CA PHE A 111 9.12 0.62 0.12
C PHE A 111 9.68 -0.63 -0.54
N PHE A 112 8.81 -1.32 -1.30
CA PHE A 112 9.22 -2.38 -2.20
C PHE A 112 9.26 -1.88 -3.65
N LYS A 113 10.25 -2.31 -4.42
CA LYS A 113 10.38 -1.97 -5.86
C LYS A 113 9.45 -2.83 -6.71
N ILE A 114 8.15 -2.86 -6.41
CA ILE A 114 7.19 -3.73 -7.08
C ILE A 114 7.04 -3.42 -8.56
N SER A 115 7.13 -2.14 -8.95
CA SER A 115 7.02 -1.72 -10.35
C SER A 115 8.14 -2.27 -11.25
N LYS A 116 9.29 -2.70 -10.67
CA LYS A 116 10.36 -3.37 -11.41
C LYS A 116 9.90 -4.67 -12.08
N TYR A 117 8.89 -5.32 -11.52
CA TYR A 117 8.36 -6.61 -11.99
C TYR A 117 7.09 -6.48 -12.82
N SER A 118 6.57 -5.29 -13.08
CA SER A 118 5.29 -5.08 -13.75
C SER A 118 5.21 -5.74 -15.12
N GLU A 119 6.25 -5.60 -15.94
CA GLU A 119 6.31 -6.22 -17.28
C GLU A 119 6.37 -7.76 -17.20
N GLU A 120 7.19 -8.29 -16.30
CA GLU A 120 7.33 -9.74 -16.10
C GLU A 120 6.02 -10.34 -15.58
N LEU A 121 5.37 -9.69 -14.60
CA LEU A 121 4.08 -10.13 -14.07
C LEU A 121 3.01 -10.13 -15.16
N LEU A 122 2.95 -9.07 -15.96
CA LEU A 122 1.98 -8.97 -17.05
C LEU A 122 2.18 -10.10 -18.09
N LYS A 123 3.43 -10.35 -18.48
CA LYS A 123 3.78 -11.44 -19.41
C LYS A 123 3.48 -12.81 -18.81
N SER A 124 3.73 -13.00 -17.52
CA SER A 124 3.50 -14.28 -16.84
C SER A 124 2.03 -14.71 -16.85
N LEU A 125 1.08 -13.77 -16.90
CA LEU A 125 -0.35 -14.08 -17.01
C LEU A 125 -0.71 -14.88 -18.26
N GLU A 126 0.08 -14.78 -19.34
CA GLU A 126 -0.13 -15.52 -20.59
C GLU A 126 0.16 -17.02 -20.40
N TYR A 127 1.06 -17.36 -19.47
CA TYR A 127 1.51 -18.72 -19.19
C TYR A 127 0.82 -19.37 -17.98
N MET A 128 -0.30 -18.77 -17.52
CA MET A 128 -1.09 -19.28 -16.39
C MET A 128 -2.46 -19.84 -16.83
N PRO A 129 -2.49 -20.92 -17.66
CA PRO A 129 -3.75 -21.40 -18.23
C PRO A 129 -4.72 -22.00 -17.20
N LYS A 130 -4.20 -22.39 -16.02
CA LYS A 130 -5.02 -22.92 -14.91
C LYS A 130 -5.71 -21.83 -14.09
N TRP A 131 -5.35 -20.57 -14.28
CA TRP A 131 -6.03 -19.44 -13.62
C TRP A 131 -7.29 -19.08 -14.40
N PRO A 132 -8.42 -18.82 -13.70
CA PRO A 132 -9.63 -18.36 -14.36
C PRO A 132 -9.38 -17.08 -15.18
N GLU A 133 -9.97 -16.98 -16.35
CA GLU A 133 -9.79 -15.83 -17.23
C GLU A 133 -10.16 -14.51 -16.57
N LYS A 134 -11.26 -14.50 -15.77
CA LYS A 134 -11.67 -13.34 -14.99
C LYS A 134 -10.55 -12.84 -14.08
N VAL A 135 -9.84 -13.72 -13.40
CA VAL A 135 -8.74 -13.37 -12.50
C VAL A 135 -7.57 -12.80 -13.28
N ARG A 136 -7.18 -13.43 -14.40
CA ARG A 136 -6.11 -12.92 -15.29
C ARG A 136 -6.43 -11.53 -15.82
N THR A 137 -7.67 -11.31 -16.26
CA THR A 137 -8.13 -10.00 -16.72
C THR A 137 -8.08 -8.95 -15.62
N MET A 138 -8.52 -9.29 -14.38
CA MET A 138 -8.43 -8.37 -13.24
C MET A 138 -6.97 -8.00 -12.93
N GLN A 139 -6.05 -8.96 -12.93
CA GLN A 139 -4.62 -8.71 -12.70
C GLN A 139 -4.02 -7.83 -13.80
N LYS A 140 -4.33 -8.11 -15.06
CA LYS A 140 -3.90 -7.29 -16.21
C LYS A 140 -4.37 -5.85 -16.09
N ASN A 141 -5.63 -5.66 -15.76
CA ASN A 141 -6.22 -4.32 -15.58
C ASN A 141 -5.62 -3.59 -14.37
N TRP A 142 -5.31 -4.31 -13.30
CA TRP A 142 -4.66 -3.75 -12.12
C TRP A 142 -3.23 -3.26 -12.43
N ILE A 143 -2.44 -4.05 -13.16
CA ILE A 143 -1.10 -3.64 -13.61
C ILE A 143 -1.20 -2.42 -14.52
N GLY A 144 -2.21 -2.35 -15.38
CA GLY A 144 -2.62 -1.16 -16.11
C GLY A 144 -1.54 -0.59 -17.00
N LYS A 145 -0.83 -1.46 -17.79
CA LYS A 145 0.19 -0.98 -18.73
C LYS A 145 -0.42 0.04 -19.69
N SER A 146 0.15 1.23 -19.71
CA SER A 146 -0.21 2.29 -20.64
C SER A 146 1.03 2.76 -21.42
N SER A 147 0.80 3.30 -22.59
CA SER A 147 1.84 3.95 -23.40
C SER A 147 1.44 5.39 -23.63
N GLY A 148 2.41 6.29 -23.60
CA GLY A 148 2.18 7.69 -23.78
C GLY A 148 3.40 8.40 -24.37
N LEU A 149 3.27 9.69 -24.55
CA LEU A 149 4.28 10.56 -25.08
C LEU A 149 4.74 11.56 -24.02
N GLU A 150 6.04 11.73 -23.87
CA GLU A 150 6.64 12.80 -23.10
C GLU A 150 6.93 13.97 -24.05
N ILE A 151 6.52 15.17 -23.66
CA ILE A 151 6.59 16.36 -24.50
C ILE A 151 7.22 17.48 -23.70
N ASP A 152 8.20 18.17 -24.32
CA ASP A 152 8.85 19.31 -23.75
C ASP A 152 8.28 20.61 -24.35
N PHE A 153 7.58 21.39 -23.52
CA PHE A 153 7.13 22.73 -23.89
C PHE A 153 8.18 23.76 -23.49
N LYS A 154 8.71 24.49 -24.46
CA LYS A 154 9.62 25.60 -24.19
C LYS A 154 8.84 26.76 -23.58
N LEU A 155 9.31 27.24 -22.44
CA LEU A 155 8.72 28.39 -21.76
C LEU A 155 9.25 29.69 -22.34
N GLN A 156 8.41 30.75 -22.38
CA GLN A 156 8.80 32.11 -22.70
C GLN A 156 8.73 32.97 -21.44
N ASN A 157 9.61 33.95 -21.32
CA ASN A 157 9.67 34.87 -20.17
C ASN A 157 9.78 34.15 -18.80
N HIS A 158 10.63 33.15 -18.74
CA HIS A 158 10.84 32.30 -17.57
C HIS A 158 12.12 32.69 -16.82
N PRO A 159 12.28 32.34 -15.52
CA PRO A 159 13.57 32.40 -14.84
C PRO A 159 14.58 31.44 -15.51
N GLU A 160 15.86 31.81 -15.56
CA GLU A 160 16.92 31.03 -16.24
C GLU A 160 16.97 29.55 -15.81
N LYS A 161 16.54 29.25 -14.59
CA LYS A 161 16.51 27.91 -14.05
C LYS A 161 15.46 26.99 -14.72
N TYR A 162 14.38 27.54 -15.28
CA TYR A 162 13.24 26.75 -15.79
C TYR A 162 12.93 27.15 -17.23
N ASN A 163 13.51 26.48 -18.20
CA ASN A 163 13.35 26.78 -19.63
C ASN A 163 12.35 25.87 -20.36
N CYS A 164 11.88 24.83 -19.69
CA CYS A 164 11.05 23.78 -20.27
C CYS A 164 10.04 23.23 -19.24
N LEU A 165 8.82 23.03 -19.69
CA LEU A 165 7.80 22.28 -18.97
C LEU A 165 7.67 20.92 -19.63
N LYS A 166 8.05 19.87 -18.90
CA LYS A 166 7.92 18.49 -19.34
C LYS A 166 6.56 17.94 -18.92
N VAL A 167 5.79 17.43 -19.86
CA VAL A 167 4.49 16.81 -19.61
C VAL A 167 4.44 15.41 -20.21
N TYR A 168 3.72 14.52 -19.55
CA TYR A 168 3.43 13.18 -20.05
C TYR A 168 1.93 13.06 -20.36
N THR A 169 1.59 12.50 -21.52
CA THR A 169 0.20 12.26 -21.91
C THR A 169 0.02 10.91 -22.58
N THR A 170 -1.06 10.22 -22.28
CA THR A 170 -1.52 9.04 -23.01
C THR A 170 -2.44 9.41 -24.18
N ARG A 171 -2.83 10.68 -24.29
CA ARG A 171 -3.72 11.22 -25.30
C ARG A 171 -2.98 12.24 -26.18
N HIS A 172 -1.87 11.81 -26.77
CA HIS A 172 -1.08 12.66 -27.69
C HIS A 172 -1.86 13.07 -28.96
N ASP A 173 -2.91 12.33 -29.31
CA ASP A 173 -3.87 12.66 -30.38
C ASP A 173 -4.61 13.98 -30.17
N THR A 174 -4.78 14.41 -28.92
CA THR A 174 -5.47 15.65 -28.56
C THR A 174 -4.56 16.86 -28.42
N LEU A 175 -3.26 16.71 -28.62
CA LEU A 175 -2.25 17.76 -28.38
C LEU A 175 -2.54 19.06 -29.14
N PHE A 176 -2.98 18.97 -30.39
CA PHE A 176 -3.27 20.14 -31.23
C PHE A 176 -4.50 20.95 -30.77
N GLY A 177 -5.32 20.38 -29.89
CA GLY A 177 -6.45 21.08 -29.26
C GLY A 177 -6.14 21.69 -27.89
N MET A 178 -4.87 21.59 -27.44
CA MET A 178 -4.47 22.14 -26.14
C MET A 178 -4.49 23.67 -26.17
N SER A 179 -5.15 24.29 -25.19
CA SER A 179 -5.29 25.73 -25.07
C SER A 179 -4.64 26.29 -23.79
N PHE A 180 -4.38 25.47 -22.77
CA PHE A 180 -3.70 25.88 -21.53
C PHE A 180 -3.00 24.70 -20.87
N ALA A 181 -2.09 25.01 -19.97
CA ALA A 181 -1.47 24.03 -19.05
C ALA A 181 -1.66 24.50 -17.61
N ALA A 182 -2.01 23.58 -16.69
CA ALA A 182 -2.05 23.83 -15.27
C ALA A 182 -0.86 23.15 -14.61
N ILE A 183 -0.23 23.84 -13.66
CA ILE A 183 0.92 23.36 -12.90
C ILE A 183 0.49 23.18 -11.46
N SER A 184 0.90 22.06 -10.83
CA SER A 184 0.68 21.85 -9.40
C SER A 184 1.39 22.93 -8.58
N PRO A 185 0.82 23.40 -7.46
CA PRO A 185 1.52 24.27 -6.50
C PRO A 185 2.82 23.66 -5.96
N ASP A 186 2.95 22.35 -5.96
CA ASP A 186 4.12 21.60 -5.48
C ASP A 186 5.15 21.33 -6.60
N HIS A 187 4.92 21.88 -7.81
CA HIS A 187 5.88 21.74 -8.91
C HIS A 187 7.11 22.59 -8.62
N PRO A 188 8.35 22.05 -8.79
CA PRO A 188 9.60 22.76 -8.53
C PRO A 188 9.75 24.08 -9.29
#